data_372892ed028da62a8be9fe1758760fa3
#
_entry.id   372892ed028da62a8be9fe1758760fa3
#
_cell.length_a   1.000
_cell.length_b   1.000
_cell.length_c   1.000
_cell.angle_alpha   90.00
_cell.angle_beta   90.00
_cell.angle_gamma   90.00
#
_symmetry.space_group_name_H-M   'P 1'
#
loop_
_entity.id
_entity.type
_entity.pdbx_description
1 polymer ?
#
loop_
_entity_poly.entity_id
_entity_poly.type
_entity_poly.pdbx_seq_one_letter_code
_entity_poly.pdbx_strand_id
1 'polypeptide(L)'
;MKKREKNEHYVDNKKFYDAMVIYKRSWTEAREAYFKKNGEYPNNTDDWEFRPKVPRYIGECLLKIATHLSYLPKFANYTSREDMVMDAVENSILYLYNFDPDYVSPKTGKKMNPFAYFTQISWYAFLRRIAREKRQTEIADKILERTLFDEVFTADEYFNSSDYNSIKDSVYSRYN
;
A
#
# COMPACT_ATOMS: atom_id res chain seq x y z
N MET A 1 18.21 -37.66 -0.32
CA MET A 1 17.87 -36.24 -0.05
C MET A 1 17.16 -35.67 -1.27
N LYS A 2 15.81 -35.43 -1.21
CA LYS A 2 15.07 -34.79 -2.30
C LYS A 2 15.52 -33.33 -2.36
N LYS A 3 16.09 -32.88 -3.51
CA LYS A 3 16.29 -31.46 -3.81
C LYS A 3 14.92 -30.77 -3.68
N ARG A 4 14.80 -29.81 -2.76
CA ARG A 4 13.63 -28.92 -2.74
C ARG A 4 13.59 -28.25 -4.10
N GLU A 5 12.49 -28.44 -4.85
CA GLU A 5 12.20 -27.70 -6.07
C GLU A 5 12.29 -26.22 -5.72
N LYS A 6 13.08 -25.49 -6.50
CA LYS A 6 13.18 -24.02 -6.36
C LYS A 6 11.78 -23.48 -6.61
N ASN A 7 11.12 -22.99 -5.57
CA ASN A 7 9.81 -22.36 -5.70
C ASN A 7 9.87 -21.27 -6.78
N GLU A 8 9.14 -21.49 -7.86
CA GLU A 8 9.00 -20.53 -8.99
C GLU A 8 8.42 -19.18 -8.60
N HIS A 9 8.04 -19.01 -7.34
CA HIS A 9 7.40 -17.80 -6.80
C HIS A 9 8.37 -16.70 -6.38
N TYR A 10 9.68 -16.98 -6.41
CA TYR A 10 10.66 -15.99 -5.96
C TYR A 10 11.12 -15.09 -7.10
N VAL A 11 11.23 -13.78 -6.80
CA VAL A 11 11.85 -12.78 -7.67
C VAL A 11 13.36 -13.02 -7.70
N ASP A 12 13.94 -13.16 -8.90
CA ASP A 12 15.39 -13.18 -9.08
C ASP A 12 15.95 -11.77 -8.85
N ASN A 13 16.61 -11.56 -7.71
CA ASN A 13 17.13 -10.27 -7.30
C ASN A 13 18.10 -9.65 -8.30
N LYS A 14 18.94 -10.45 -8.96
CA LYS A 14 19.91 -9.96 -9.93
C LYS A 14 19.21 -9.44 -11.18
N LYS A 15 18.32 -10.26 -11.76
CA LYS A 15 17.55 -9.88 -12.93
C LYS A 15 16.65 -8.67 -12.65
N PHE A 16 16.07 -8.59 -11.44
CA PHE A 16 15.24 -7.46 -11.04
C PHE A 16 16.08 -6.19 -10.91
N TYR A 17 17.27 -6.28 -10.29
CA TYR A 17 18.20 -5.15 -10.24
C TYR A 17 18.61 -4.66 -11.63
N ASP A 18 19.00 -5.56 -12.52
CA ASP A 18 19.39 -5.21 -13.90
C ASP A 18 18.23 -4.54 -14.66
N ALA A 19 17.01 -5.06 -14.48
CA ALA A 19 15.81 -4.44 -15.08
C ALA A 19 15.55 -3.03 -14.53
N MET A 20 15.76 -2.82 -13.22
CA MET A 20 15.60 -1.50 -12.60
C MET A 20 16.68 -0.50 -13.06
N VAL A 21 17.91 -0.95 -13.29
CA VAL A 21 18.98 -0.11 -13.87
C VAL A 21 18.61 0.36 -15.27
N ILE A 22 18.11 -0.56 -16.11
CA ILE A 22 17.65 -0.23 -17.46
C ILE A 22 16.48 0.76 -17.42
N TYR A 23 15.51 0.51 -16.57
CA TYR A 23 14.35 1.39 -16.39
C TYR A 23 14.76 2.79 -15.89
N LYS A 24 15.68 2.89 -14.93
CA LYS A 24 16.19 4.18 -14.45
C LYS A 24 16.88 4.98 -15.57
N ARG A 25 17.61 4.31 -16.42
CA ARG A 25 18.24 4.97 -17.59
C ARG A 25 17.19 5.51 -18.56
N SER A 26 16.19 4.71 -18.92
CA SER A 26 15.10 5.17 -19.79
C SER A 26 14.30 6.32 -19.18
N TRP A 27 14.15 6.35 -17.85
CA TRP A 27 13.56 7.46 -17.12
C TRP A 27 14.38 8.76 -17.26
N THR A 28 15.70 8.66 -17.08
CA THR A 28 16.60 9.82 -17.24
C THR A 28 16.55 10.37 -18.66
N GLU A 29 16.63 9.49 -19.65
CA GLU A 29 16.54 9.86 -21.07
C GLU A 29 15.20 10.56 -21.41
N ALA A 30 14.09 10.02 -20.91
CA ALA A 30 12.77 10.62 -21.12
C ALA A 30 12.66 12.01 -20.48
N ARG A 31 13.21 12.19 -19.28
CA ARG A 31 13.24 13.46 -18.56
C ARG A 31 14.08 14.51 -19.29
N GLU A 32 15.23 14.12 -19.83
CA GLU A 32 16.08 15.01 -20.64
C GLU A 32 15.44 15.38 -21.96
N ALA A 33 14.74 14.43 -22.61
CA ALA A 33 14.00 14.69 -23.83
C ALA A 33 12.86 15.68 -23.61
N TYR A 34 12.15 15.56 -22.49
CA TYR A 34 11.10 16.51 -22.08
C TYR A 34 11.68 17.91 -21.86
N PHE A 35 12.81 18.02 -21.14
CA PHE A 35 13.49 19.29 -20.91
C PHE A 35 13.92 19.96 -22.24
N LYS A 36 14.47 19.19 -23.17
CA LYS A 36 14.84 19.73 -24.51
C LYS A 36 13.66 20.26 -25.29
N LYS A 37 12.46 19.67 -25.11
CA LYS A 37 11.24 20.07 -25.82
C LYS A 37 10.56 21.27 -25.18
N ASN A 38 10.49 21.31 -23.86
CA ASN A 38 9.67 22.27 -23.12
C ASN A 38 10.46 23.38 -22.40
N GLY A 39 11.80 23.27 -22.31
CA GLY A 39 12.68 24.23 -21.64
C GLY A 39 12.70 24.11 -20.10
N GLU A 40 11.88 23.22 -19.54
CA GLU A 40 11.79 22.95 -18.10
C GLU A 40 11.71 21.45 -17.81
N TYR A 41 12.07 21.05 -16.61
CA TYR A 41 11.95 19.65 -16.20
C TYR A 41 10.49 19.31 -15.83
N PRO A 42 10.04 18.08 -16.17
CA PRO A 42 8.69 17.66 -15.85
C PRO A 42 8.47 17.55 -14.34
N ASN A 43 7.27 17.91 -13.89
CA ASN A 43 6.83 17.61 -12.53
C ASN A 43 6.57 16.11 -12.40
N ASN A 44 7.31 15.45 -11.52
CA ASN A 44 7.23 14.00 -11.32
C ASN A 44 5.86 13.52 -10.81
N THR A 45 5.00 14.41 -10.31
CA THR A 45 3.67 14.05 -9.81
C THR A 45 2.58 14.23 -10.86
N ASP A 46 2.67 15.25 -11.70
CA ASP A 46 1.56 15.68 -12.55
C ASP A 46 1.78 15.34 -14.02
N ASP A 47 3.04 15.36 -14.50
CA ASP A 47 3.36 15.07 -15.89
C ASP A 47 3.58 13.58 -16.13
N TRP A 48 2.50 12.83 -16.37
CA TRP A 48 2.57 11.39 -16.63
C TRP A 48 3.02 11.03 -18.06
N GLU A 49 2.79 11.90 -19.02
CA GLU A 49 3.02 11.63 -20.44
C GLU A 49 4.48 11.37 -20.80
N PHE A 50 5.43 12.00 -20.08
CA PHE A 50 6.86 11.78 -20.33
C PHE A 50 7.39 10.46 -19.76
N ARG A 51 6.64 9.80 -18.86
CA ARG A 51 7.12 8.61 -18.14
C ARG A 51 7.28 7.43 -19.09
N PRO A 52 8.42 6.72 -19.05
CA PRO A 52 8.57 5.50 -19.84
C PRO A 52 7.60 4.43 -19.32
N LYS A 53 7.07 3.63 -20.24
CA LYS A 53 6.21 2.50 -19.88
C LYS A 53 6.96 1.53 -18.96
N VAL A 54 6.32 1.12 -17.89
CA VAL A 54 6.89 0.12 -16.97
C VAL A 54 7.00 -1.23 -17.69
N PRO A 55 8.18 -1.83 -17.76
CA PRO A 55 8.35 -3.15 -18.36
C PRO A 55 7.51 -4.20 -17.63
N ARG A 56 6.90 -5.11 -18.39
CA ARG A 56 6.05 -6.18 -17.84
C ARG A 56 6.74 -6.97 -16.71
N TYR A 57 8.02 -7.29 -16.91
CA TYR A 57 8.81 -8.03 -15.92
C TYR A 57 8.90 -7.30 -14.56
N ILE A 58 9.08 -5.98 -14.57
CA ILE A 58 9.08 -5.17 -13.34
C ILE A 58 7.72 -5.26 -12.65
N GLY A 59 6.63 -5.07 -13.40
CA GLY A 59 5.26 -5.19 -12.87
C GLY A 59 4.98 -6.57 -12.24
N GLU A 60 5.40 -7.65 -12.90
CA GLU A 60 5.30 -9.01 -12.37
C GLU A 60 6.11 -9.20 -11.07
N CYS A 61 7.31 -8.60 -10.98
CA CYS A 61 8.11 -8.64 -9.77
C CYS A 61 7.42 -7.91 -8.61
N LEU A 62 6.88 -6.71 -8.85
CA LEU A 62 6.16 -5.95 -7.84
C LEU A 62 4.92 -6.69 -7.34
N LEU A 63 4.14 -7.28 -8.25
CA LEU A 63 2.97 -8.08 -7.90
C LEU A 63 3.36 -9.29 -7.05
N LYS A 64 4.40 -10.03 -7.43
CA LYS A 64 4.92 -11.18 -6.66
C LYS A 64 5.36 -10.78 -5.26
N ILE A 65 6.06 -9.63 -5.12
CA ILE A 65 6.50 -9.12 -3.81
C ILE A 65 5.29 -8.79 -2.94
N ALA A 66 4.32 -8.03 -3.44
CA ALA A 66 3.14 -7.65 -2.69
C ALA A 66 2.27 -8.87 -2.33
N THR A 67 2.05 -9.79 -3.26
CA THR A 67 1.30 -11.03 -3.02
C THR A 67 1.97 -11.89 -1.95
N HIS A 68 3.29 -12.09 -2.05
CA HIS A 68 4.01 -12.88 -1.06
C HIS A 68 3.97 -12.24 0.33
N LEU A 69 4.09 -10.93 0.41
CA LEU A 69 3.97 -10.16 1.65
C LEU A 69 2.59 -10.31 2.29
N SER A 70 1.52 -10.38 1.49
CA SER A 70 0.14 -10.51 1.98
C SER A 70 -0.16 -11.83 2.68
N TYR A 71 0.66 -12.86 2.47
CA TYR A 71 0.54 -14.15 3.15
C TYR A 71 1.21 -14.21 4.53
N LEU A 72 1.91 -13.16 4.94
CA LEU A 72 2.43 -13.12 6.31
C LEU A 72 1.29 -13.18 7.32
N PRO A 73 1.46 -13.84 8.48
CA PRO A 73 0.41 -14.00 9.50
C PRO A 73 -0.26 -12.68 9.91
N LYS A 74 0.50 -11.59 9.86
CA LYS A 74 0.01 -10.24 10.18
C LYS A 74 -1.06 -9.74 9.21
N PHE A 75 -1.06 -10.20 7.96
CA PHE A 75 -1.93 -9.71 6.88
C PHE A 75 -2.88 -10.78 6.33
N ALA A 76 -2.59 -12.06 6.58
CA ALA A 76 -3.30 -13.19 5.96
C ALA A 76 -4.82 -13.21 6.26
N ASN A 77 -5.23 -12.72 7.42
CA ASN A 77 -6.62 -12.74 7.88
C ASN A 77 -7.44 -11.49 7.48
N TYR A 78 -6.85 -10.57 6.72
CA TYR A 78 -7.58 -9.40 6.26
C TYR A 78 -8.51 -9.76 5.08
N THR A 79 -9.78 -9.37 5.18
CA THR A 79 -10.80 -9.60 4.15
C THR A 79 -10.45 -8.88 2.84
N SER A 80 -9.88 -7.67 2.94
CA SER A 80 -9.46 -6.83 1.81
C SER A 80 -8.01 -7.10 1.33
N ARG A 81 -7.52 -8.36 1.50
CA ARG A 81 -6.14 -8.71 1.15
C ARG A 81 -5.78 -8.42 -0.32
N GLU A 82 -6.70 -8.67 -1.24
CA GLU A 82 -6.47 -8.40 -2.67
C GLU A 82 -6.32 -6.91 -2.95
N ASP A 83 -7.15 -6.08 -2.33
CA ASP A 83 -7.04 -4.63 -2.42
C ASP A 83 -5.74 -4.11 -1.80
N MET A 84 -5.29 -4.71 -0.68
CA MET A 84 -3.99 -4.39 -0.09
C MET A 84 -2.84 -4.65 -1.08
N VAL A 85 -2.89 -5.77 -1.81
CA VAL A 85 -1.90 -6.12 -2.83
C VAL A 85 -1.93 -5.09 -3.97
N MET A 86 -3.13 -4.70 -4.44
CA MET A 86 -3.26 -3.71 -5.51
C MET A 86 -2.78 -2.32 -5.08
N ASP A 87 -3.12 -1.87 -3.88
CA ASP A 87 -2.61 -0.62 -3.29
C ASP A 87 -1.07 -0.62 -3.22
N ALA A 88 -0.46 -1.75 -2.88
CA ALA A 88 1.00 -1.88 -2.80
C ALA A 88 1.66 -1.83 -4.18
N VAL A 89 1.06 -2.49 -5.18
CA VAL A 89 1.54 -2.45 -6.57
C VAL A 89 1.44 -1.04 -7.13
N GLU A 90 0.30 -0.37 -6.94
CA GLU A 90 0.10 1.02 -7.36
C GLU A 90 1.16 1.95 -6.74
N ASN A 91 1.31 1.90 -5.41
CA ASN A 91 2.33 2.69 -4.72
C ASN A 91 3.74 2.37 -5.23
N SER A 92 4.05 1.10 -5.49
CA SER A 92 5.36 0.71 -6.01
C SER A 92 5.62 1.27 -7.40
N ILE A 93 4.62 1.30 -8.27
CA ILE A 93 4.70 1.91 -9.61
C ILE A 93 4.88 3.43 -9.51
N LEU A 94 4.14 4.09 -8.63
CA LEU A 94 4.27 5.52 -8.39
C LEU A 94 5.69 5.92 -7.96
N TYR A 95 6.34 5.09 -7.14
CA TYR A 95 7.67 5.36 -6.58
C TYR A 95 8.82 4.67 -7.31
N LEU A 96 8.60 4.07 -8.50
CA LEU A 96 9.65 3.44 -9.30
C LEU A 96 10.81 4.39 -9.60
N TYR A 97 10.49 5.65 -9.92
CA TYR A 97 11.49 6.66 -10.28
C TYR A 97 12.41 7.06 -9.13
N ASN A 98 11.99 6.88 -7.87
CA ASN A 98 12.79 7.17 -6.69
C ASN A 98 13.85 6.10 -6.40
N PHE A 99 13.74 4.93 -7.03
CA PHE A 99 14.78 3.91 -6.88
C PHE A 99 16.07 4.39 -7.55
N ASP A 100 17.15 4.45 -6.75
CA ASP A 100 18.49 4.79 -7.22
C ASP A 100 19.41 3.56 -7.12
N PRO A 101 19.77 2.94 -8.26
CA PRO A 101 20.65 1.77 -8.27
C PRO A 101 22.07 2.07 -7.80
N ASP A 102 22.51 3.32 -7.89
CA ASP A 102 23.86 3.72 -7.51
C ASP A 102 23.96 4.17 -6.05
N TYR A 103 22.81 4.32 -5.38
CA TYR A 103 22.79 4.64 -3.97
C TYR A 103 23.45 3.54 -3.13
N VAL A 104 24.45 3.95 -2.35
CA VAL A 104 25.13 3.08 -1.37
C VAL A 104 24.70 3.49 0.03
N SER A 105 24.18 2.54 0.78
CA SER A 105 23.76 2.80 2.17
C SER A 105 24.97 3.16 3.04
N PRO A 106 24.98 4.35 3.70
CA PRO A 106 26.10 4.76 4.55
C PRO A 106 26.28 3.85 5.78
N LYS A 107 25.20 3.15 6.19
CA LYS A 107 25.27 2.23 7.34
C LYS A 107 25.85 0.86 6.99
N THR A 108 25.61 0.35 5.79
CA THR A 108 25.97 -1.02 5.42
C THR A 108 27.01 -1.12 4.33
N GLY A 109 27.35 -0.02 3.65
CA GLY A 109 28.25 0.01 2.50
C GLY A 109 27.73 -0.77 1.27
N LYS A 110 26.46 -1.20 1.28
CA LYS A 110 25.88 -2.01 0.20
C LYS A 110 25.01 -1.16 -0.72
N LYS A 111 25.01 -1.50 -2.01
CA LYS A 111 24.07 -0.93 -2.98
C LYS A 111 22.61 -1.22 -2.61
N MET A 112 21.71 -0.32 -3.01
CA MET A 112 20.30 -0.47 -2.79
C MET A 112 19.77 -1.74 -3.48
N ASN A 113 19.05 -2.57 -2.72
CA ASN A 113 18.43 -3.78 -3.25
C ASN A 113 16.97 -3.47 -3.62
N PRO A 114 16.56 -3.61 -4.89
CA PRO A 114 15.19 -3.31 -5.30
C PRO A 114 14.15 -4.18 -4.60
N PHE A 115 14.45 -5.45 -4.36
CA PHE A 115 13.54 -6.34 -3.64
C PHE A 115 13.24 -5.80 -2.23
N ALA A 116 14.27 -5.42 -1.46
CA ALA A 116 14.08 -4.87 -0.11
C ALA A 116 13.35 -3.52 -0.15
N TYR A 117 13.71 -2.66 -1.13
CA TYR A 117 13.08 -1.34 -1.31
C TYR A 117 11.58 -1.46 -1.58
N PHE A 118 11.16 -2.27 -2.55
CA PHE A 118 9.74 -2.43 -2.88
C PHE A 118 8.97 -3.26 -1.85
N THR A 119 9.63 -4.17 -1.13
CA THR A 119 9.01 -4.84 0.04
C THR A 119 8.66 -3.82 1.11
N GLN A 120 9.51 -2.84 1.36
CA GLN A 120 9.25 -1.78 2.34
C GLN A 120 8.11 -0.86 1.90
N ILE A 121 8.05 -0.48 0.62
CA ILE A 121 6.93 0.30 0.07
C ILE A 121 5.60 -0.45 0.23
N SER A 122 5.59 -1.73 -0.14
CA SER A 122 4.41 -2.60 -0.02
C SER A 122 3.96 -2.74 1.44
N TRP A 123 4.90 -2.90 2.36
CA TRP A 123 4.62 -2.96 3.79
C TRP A 123 3.90 -1.70 4.29
N TYR A 124 4.42 -0.53 3.95
CA TYR A 124 3.79 0.74 4.35
C TYR A 124 2.44 0.97 3.64
N ALA A 125 2.27 0.51 2.42
CA ALA A 125 0.97 0.56 1.74
C ALA A 125 -0.07 -0.27 2.50
N PHE A 126 0.28 -1.49 2.93
CA PHE A 126 -0.57 -2.34 3.74
C PHE A 126 -0.96 -1.69 5.07
N LEU A 127 0.01 -1.13 5.78
CA LEU A 127 -0.28 -0.44 7.05
C LEU A 127 -1.22 0.76 6.87
N ARG A 128 -1.04 1.53 5.79
CA ARG A 128 -1.93 2.66 5.47
C ARG A 128 -3.34 2.20 5.16
N ARG A 129 -3.50 1.10 4.42
CA ARG A 129 -4.81 0.51 4.13
C ARG A 129 -5.51 0.09 5.41
N ILE A 130 -4.83 -0.66 6.27
CA ILE A 130 -5.36 -1.11 7.56
C ILE A 130 -5.78 0.09 8.43
N ALA A 131 -4.96 1.12 8.51
CA ALA A 131 -5.30 2.32 9.28
C ALA A 131 -6.52 3.05 8.71
N ARG A 132 -6.66 3.11 7.37
CA ARG A 132 -7.83 3.69 6.70
C ARG A 132 -9.10 2.90 7.00
N GLU A 133 -9.05 1.58 6.90
CA GLU A 133 -10.20 0.70 7.18
C GLU A 133 -10.65 0.80 8.63
N LYS A 134 -9.71 0.76 9.58
CA LYS A 134 -10.04 0.97 11.00
C LYS A 134 -10.73 2.30 11.23
N ARG A 135 -10.21 3.38 10.65
CA ARG A 135 -10.84 4.70 10.79
C ARG A 135 -12.24 4.75 10.18
N GLN A 136 -12.47 4.07 9.05
CA GLN A 136 -13.80 3.99 8.44
C GLN A 136 -14.78 3.22 9.32
N THR A 137 -14.33 2.12 9.93
CA THR A 137 -15.15 1.35 10.89
C THR A 137 -15.51 2.21 12.11
N GLU A 138 -14.55 2.91 12.70
CA GLU A 138 -14.80 3.81 13.83
C GLU A 138 -15.80 4.94 13.49
N ILE A 139 -15.75 5.46 12.26
CA ILE A 139 -16.71 6.47 11.79
C ILE A 139 -18.09 5.85 11.61
N ALA A 140 -18.17 4.67 11.00
CA ALA A 140 -19.43 3.96 10.80
C ALA A 140 -20.10 3.61 12.14
N ASP A 141 -19.33 3.14 13.10
CA ASP A 141 -19.82 2.84 14.46
C ASP A 141 -20.39 4.10 15.15
N LYS A 142 -19.70 5.23 15.06
CA LYS A 142 -20.16 6.51 15.60
C LYS A 142 -21.44 7.03 14.91
N ILE A 143 -21.57 6.83 13.60
CA ILE A 143 -22.79 7.19 12.87
C ILE A 143 -23.94 6.31 13.33
N LEU A 144 -23.71 4.99 13.42
CA LEU A 144 -24.70 4.03 13.88
C LEU A 144 -25.19 4.36 15.32
N GLU A 145 -24.26 4.64 16.22
CA GLU A 145 -24.59 5.09 17.58
C GLU A 145 -25.50 6.31 17.55
N ARG A 146 -25.17 7.34 16.79
CA ARG A 146 -25.98 8.58 16.69
C ARG A 146 -27.36 8.28 16.10
N THR A 147 -27.44 7.51 15.02
CA THR A 147 -28.72 7.17 14.38
C THR A 147 -29.62 6.37 15.30
N LEU A 148 -29.06 5.38 16.03
CA LEU A 148 -29.83 4.62 17.02
C LEU A 148 -30.29 5.51 18.18
N PHE A 149 -29.46 6.46 18.63
CA PHE A 149 -29.87 7.43 19.64
C PHE A 149 -31.00 8.32 19.13
N ASP A 150 -30.88 8.88 17.92
CA ASP A 150 -31.90 9.75 17.34
C ASP A 150 -33.22 8.99 17.13
N GLU A 151 -33.19 7.73 16.64
CA GLU A 151 -34.38 6.90 16.46
C GLU A 151 -35.06 6.54 17.80
N VAL A 152 -34.27 6.19 18.82
CA VAL A 152 -34.80 5.89 20.16
C VAL A 152 -35.38 7.13 20.81
N PHE A 153 -34.77 8.30 20.63
CA PHE A 153 -35.28 9.55 21.24
C PHE A 153 -36.43 10.18 20.49
N THR A 154 -36.58 9.95 19.17
CA THR A 154 -37.72 10.47 18.40
C THR A 154 -38.94 9.55 18.45
N ALA A 155 -38.75 8.28 18.81
CA ALA A 155 -39.85 7.31 18.82
C ALA A 155 -40.72 7.34 20.07
N ASP A 156 -40.25 7.93 21.22
CA ASP A 156 -41.05 7.83 22.44
C ASP A 156 -40.92 9.04 23.39
N GLU A 157 -42.00 9.80 23.52
CA GLU A 157 -42.29 10.67 24.68
C GLU A 157 -42.44 9.87 26.02
N TYR A 158 -42.29 8.55 25.99
CA TYR A 158 -42.51 7.62 27.10
C TYR A 158 -41.28 6.91 27.64
N PHE A 159 -40.08 7.19 27.12
CA PHE A 159 -38.87 6.53 27.59
C PHE A 159 -38.36 7.10 28.89
N ASN A 160 -38.36 6.28 29.94
CA ASN A 160 -37.92 6.64 31.27
C ASN A 160 -36.37 6.73 31.31
N SER A 161 -35.79 7.70 32.00
CA SER A 161 -34.32 7.93 32.12
C SER A 161 -33.52 6.71 32.59
N SER A 162 -34.18 5.75 33.25
CA SER A 162 -33.62 4.47 33.69
C SER A 162 -33.26 3.55 32.52
N ASP A 163 -34.08 3.50 31.48
CA ASP A 163 -33.87 2.64 30.32
C ASP A 163 -32.77 3.17 29.41
N TYR A 164 -32.63 4.49 29.33
CA TYR A 164 -31.53 5.16 28.64
C TYR A 164 -30.16 4.74 29.20
N ASN A 165 -29.98 4.76 30.52
CA ASN A 165 -28.72 4.38 31.13
C ASN A 165 -28.40 2.91 30.96
N SER A 166 -29.41 2.02 30.96
CA SER A 166 -29.26 0.59 30.72
C SER A 166 -28.79 0.27 29.29
N ILE A 167 -29.36 0.94 28.29
CA ILE A 167 -28.97 0.79 26.88
C ILE A 167 -27.56 1.34 26.65
N LYS A 168 -27.27 2.50 27.21
CA LYS A 168 -25.96 3.13 27.15
C LYS A 168 -24.87 2.20 27.73
N ASP A 169 -25.08 1.63 28.88
CA ASP A 169 -24.14 0.72 29.56
C ASP A 169 -23.97 -0.59 28.78
N SER A 170 -25.04 -1.10 28.15
CA SER A 170 -25.01 -2.27 27.28
C SER A 170 -24.18 -2.04 26.00
N VAL A 171 -24.27 -0.85 25.41
CA VAL A 171 -23.48 -0.47 24.25
C VAL A 171 -22.02 -0.32 24.61
N TYR A 172 -21.71 0.42 25.70
CA TYR A 172 -20.32 0.63 26.14
C TYR A 172 -19.63 -0.66 26.61
N SER A 173 -20.36 -1.64 27.17
CA SER A 173 -19.79 -2.93 27.60
C SER A 173 -19.39 -3.84 26.43
N ARG A 174 -19.87 -3.59 25.21
CA ARG A 174 -19.50 -4.36 24.01
C ARG A 174 -18.20 -3.88 23.35
N TYR A 175 -17.74 -2.68 23.70
CA TYR A 175 -16.58 -2.04 23.05
C TYR A 175 -15.36 -1.88 23.97
N ASN A 176 -15.44 -2.34 25.22
CA ASN A 176 -14.32 -2.51 26.15
C ASN A 176 -14.02 -3.99 26.35
#